data_b4a702878a794d1640fbeb6bc8413656
#
_entry.id   b4a702878a794d1640fbeb6bc8413656
#
_cell.length_a   1.000
_cell.length_b   1.000
_cell.length_c   1.000
_cell.angle_alpha   90.00
_cell.angle_beta   90.00
_cell.angle_gamma   90.00
#
_symmetry.space_group_name_H-M   'P 1'
#
loop_
_entity.id
_entity.type
_entity.pdbx_description
1 polymer ?
#
loop_
_entity_poly.entity_id
_entity_poly.type
_entity_poly.pdbx_seq_one_letter_code
_entity_poly.pdbx_strand_id
1 'polypeptide(L)' 'SSTYNKTRKISMSCVLTDGDEYEGGDFQLKFPGGEVVTIPELRKRGTVVVFPSYLHHRVTPVTSGSRISMVMWSLGPPFR' A
#
# COMPACT_ATOMS: atom_id res chain seq x y z
N SER A 1 -21.83 -3.10 19.00
CA SER A 1 -22.48 -2.95 17.73
C SER A 1 -21.65 -3.47 16.60
N SER A 2 -22.31 -3.87 15.56
CA SER A 2 -21.66 -4.37 14.38
C SER A 2 -21.27 -3.28 13.40
N THR A 3 -21.43 -2.03 13.76
CA THR A 3 -21.27 -0.94 12.82
C THR A 3 -19.87 -0.91 12.21
N TYR A 4 -18.85 -1.05 13.03
CA TYR A 4 -17.50 -0.98 12.50
C TYR A 4 -17.13 -2.19 11.65
N ASN A 5 -17.84 -3.27 11.79
CA ASN A 5 -17.57 -4.43 10.96
C ASN A 5 -17.93 -4.18 9.50
N LYS A 6 -18.88 -3.30 9.27
CA LYS A 6 -19.34 -3.02 7.91
C LYS A 6 -18.35 -2.20 7.12
N THR A 7 -17.46 -1.51 7.80
CA THR A 7 -16.53 -0.61 7.12
C THR A 7 -15.12 -1.16 7.09
N ARG A 8 -14.97 -2.43 7.43
CA ARG A 8 -13.66 -3.04 7.37
C ARG A 8 -13.19 -3.09 5.93
N LYS A 9 -12.07 -2.47 5.68
CA LYS A 9 -11.51 -2.38 4.34
C LYS A 9 -10.10 -2.95 4.34
N ILE A 10 -9.78 -3.56 3.23
CA ILE A 10 -8.43 -4.05 2.99
C ILE A 10 -7.95 -3.40 1.71
N SER A 11 -6.75 -2.86 1.77
CA SER A 11 -6.11 -2.25 0.62
C SER A 11 -4.97 -3.13 0.14
N MET A 12 -4.75 -3.10 -1.16
CA MET A 12 -3.65 -3.81 -1.79
C MET A 12 -2.92 -2.88 -2.73
N SER A 13 -1.62 -3.03 -2.79
CA SER A 13 -0.82 -2.33 -3.79
C SER A 13 0.14 -3.33 -4.42
N CYS A 14 0.20 -3.31 -5.74
CA CYS A 14 1.09 -4.18 -6.49
C CYS A 14 1.93 -3.32 -7.41
N VAL A 15 3.25 -3.46 -7.32
CA VAL A 15 4.13 -2.70 -8.19
C VAL A 15 4.31 -3.46 -9.50
N LEU A 16 4.22 -2.72 -10.60
CA LEU A 16 4.28 -3.29 -11.94
C LEU A 16 5.58 -2.96 -12.67
N THR A 17 6.47 -2.21 -12.05
CA THR A 17 7.79 -1.89 -12.59
C THR A 17 8.85 -2.40 -11.64
N ASP A 18 10.01 -2.76 -12.18
CA ASP A 18 11.13 -3.12 -11.34
C ASP A 18 11.77 -1.89 -10.71
N GLY A 19 12.35 -2.08 -9.53
CA GLY A 19 12.95 -0.98 -8.79
C GLY A 19 14.16 -0.38 -9.46
N ASP A 20 14.76 -1.05 -10.44
CA ASP A 20 15.90 -0.50 -11.17
C ASP A 20 15.44 0.39 -12.33
N GLU A 21 14.15 0.50 -12.58
CA GLU A 21 13.62 1.34 -13.66
C GLU A 21 13.29 2.75 -13.19
N TYR A 22 13.44 3.03 -11.90
CA TYR A 22 13.12 4.34 -11.36
C TYR A 22 13.91 4.59 -10.09
N GLU A 23 14.01 5.86 -9.72
CA GLU A 23 14.64 6.27 -8.46
C GLU A 23 13.62 6.98 -7.60
N GLY A 24 13.80 6.86 -6.29
CA GLY A 24 12.76 7.32 -5.36
C GLY A 24 11.61 6.34 -5.38
N GLY A 25 10.43 6.83 -5.09
CA GLY A 25 9.24 6.02 -5.18
C GLY A 25 9.17 4.90 -4.15
N ASP A 26 9.64 5.15 -2.93
CA ASP A 26 9.55 4.16 -1.86
C ASP A 26 8.14 4.13 -1.31
N PHE A 27 7.62 2.93 -1.13
CA PHE A 27 6.31 2.74 -0.53
C PHE A 27 6.45 2.72 0.98
N GLN A 28 5.64 3.51 1.66
CA GLN A 28 5.70 3.64 3.10
C GLN A 28 4.32 3.53 3.70
N LEU A 29 4.26 2.89 4.87
CA LEU A 29 3.05 2.80 5.68
C LEU A 29 3.28 3.61 6.96
N LYS A 30 2.25 4.34 7.37
CA LYS A 30 2.28 5.07 8.63
C LYS A 30 1.29 4.44 9.58
N PHE A 31 1.78 4.02 10.73
CA PHE A 31 0.99 3.34 11.72
C PHE A 31 0.40 4.34 12.71
N PRO A 32 -0.68 3.97 13.41
CA PRO A 32 -1.17 4.78 14.50
C PRO A 32 -0.03 4.98 15.49
N GLY A 33 0.17 6.15 15.96
CA GLY A 33 1.31 6.45 16.81
C GLY A 33 2.44 7.13 16.05
N GLY A 34 2.36 7.16 14.72
CA GLY A 34 3.27 7.95 13.92
C GLY A 34 4.45 7.23 13.32
N GLU A 35 4.63 5.96 13.62
CA GLU A 35 5.75 5.23 13.04
C GLU A 35 5.56 5.07 11.53
N VAL A 36 6.62 5.32 10.77
CA VAL A 36 6.62 5.18 9.32
C VAL A 36 7.56 4.05 8.96
N VAL A 37 7.06 3.10 8.19
CA VAL A 37 7.81 1.92 7.79
C VAL A 37 7.89 1.89 6.27
N THR A 38 9.10 1.78 5.75
CA THR A 38 9.32 1.59 4.32
C THR A 38 9.24 0.10 4.02
N ILE A 39 8.58 -0.23 2.92
CA ILE A 39 8.43 -1.62 2.48
C ILE A 39 9.31 -1.80 1.25
N PRO A 40 10.57 -2.21 1.45
CA PRO A 40 11.51 -2.29 0.32
C PRO A 40 11.14 -3.39 -0.67
N GLU A 41 10.40 -4.39 -0.24
CA GLU A 41 9.97 -5.47 -1.13
C GLU A 41 9.12 -4.97 -2.28
N LEU A 42 8.46 -3.83 -2.12
CA LEU A 42 7.64 -3.28 -3.19
C LEU A 42 8.43 -2.62 -4.31
N ARG A 43 9.74 -2.74 -4.29
CA ARG A 43 10.55 -2.35 -5.44
C ARG A 43 10.74 -3.50 -6.42
N LYS A 44 10.28 -4.70 -6.08
CA LYS A 44 10.38 -5.83 -6.98
C LYS A 44 9.06 -6.01 -7.69
N ARG A 45 9.11 -6.00 -9.02
CA ARG A 45 7.91 -6.12 -9.83
C ARG A 45 7.11 -7.36 -9.45
N GLY A 46 5.81 -7.19 -9.35
CA GLY A 46 4.90 -8.28 -9.01
C GLY A 46 4.70 -8.47 -7.52
N THR A 47 5.43 -7.74 -6.68
CA THR A 47 5.22 -7.84 -5.25
C THR A 47 3.92 -7.12 -4.86
N VAL A 48 3.17 -7.76 -3.98
CA VAL A 48 1.89 -7.24 -3.50
C VAL A 48 2.00 -7.03 -2.01
N VAL A 49 1.55 -5.88 -1.54
CA VAL A 49 1.39 -5.63 -0.12
C VAL A 49 -0.10 -5.49 0.17
N VAL A 50 -0.52 -6.10 1.27
CA VAL A 50 -1.90 -6.05 1.73
C VAL A 50 -1.89 -5.43 3.12
N PHE A 51 -2.74 -4.44 3.34
CA PHE A 51 -2.74 -3.76 4.63
C PHE A 51 -4.14 -3.23 4.91
N PRO A 52 -4.46 -3.03 6.19
CA PRO A 52 -5.75 -2.43 6.54
C PRO A 52 -5.84 -1.02 5.99
N SER A 53 -7.00 -0.68 5.44
CA SER A 53 -7.16 0.63 4.80
C SER A 53 -7.08 1.79 5.76
N TYR A 54 -7.15 1.54 7.08
CA TYR A 54 -7.00 2.64 8.03
C TYR A 54 -5.55 3.10 8.17
N LEU A 55 -4.59 2.32 7.68
CA LEU A 55 -3.20 2.77 7.68
C LEU A 55 -3.00 3.79 6.56
N HIS A 56 -2.31 4.86 6.88
CA HIS A 56 -1.92 5.81 5.87
C HIS A 56 -0.77 5.23 5.06
N HIS A 57 -0.78 5.51 3.79
CA HIS A 57 0.29 5.04 2.92
C HIS A 57 0.67 6.14 1.96
N ARG A 58 1.89 6.09 1.49
CA ARG A 58 2.35 7.03 0.48
C ARG A 58 3.49 6.41 -0.30
N VAL A 59 3.76 6.99 -1.45
CA VAL A 59 4.94 6.70 -2.23
C VAL A 59 5.77 7.96 -2.25
N THR A 60 7.04 7.87 -1.89
CA THR A 60 7.92 9.04 -1.94
C THR A 60 8.09 9.47 -3.40
N PRO A 61 8.48 10.73 -3.65
CA PRO A 61 8.59 11.20 -5.02
C PRO A 61 9.51 10.34 -5.86
N VAL A 62 9.08 10.06 -7.09
CA VAL A 62 9.92 9.41 -8.09
C VAL A 62 10.76 10.51 -8.73
N THR A 63 12.08 10.37 -8.62
CA THR A 63 13.00 11.41 -9.10
C THR A 63 13.58 11.09 -10.47
N SER A 64 13.47 9.84 -10.91
CA SER A 64 13.97 9.44 -12.22
C SER A 64 13.21 8.19 -12.64
N GLY A 65 12.93 8.08 -13.92
CA GLY A 65 12.19 6.93 -14.46
C GLY A 65 10.71 7.02 -14.17
N SER A 66 10.05 5.89 -14.29
CA SER A 66 8.60 5.79 -14.07
C SER A 66 8.29 4.61 -13.17
N ARG A 67 7.38 4.84 -12.24
CA ARG A 67 6.89 3.79 -11.36
C ARG A 67 5.41 3.60 -11.63
N ILE A 68 5.03 2.37 -11.92
CA ILE A 68 3.63 2.02 -12.20
C ILE A 68 3.19 1.02 -11.15
N SER A 69 2.03 1.25 -10.58
CA SER A 69 1.48 0.32 -9.60
C SER A 69 -0.02 0.23 -9.80
N MET A 70 -0.57 -0.85 -9.29
CA MET A 70 -2.00 -1.07 -9.28
C MET A 70 -2.45 -1.08 -7.83
N VAL A 71 -3.50 -0.33 -7.54
CA VAL A 71 -4.04 -0.24 -6.20
C VAL A 71 -5.46 -0.76 -6.24
N MET A 72 -5.78 -1.62 -5.28
CA MET A 72 -7.11 -2.17 -5.16
C MET A 72 -7.51 -2.13 -3.70
N TRP A 73 -8.81 -2.09 -3.47
CA TRP A 73 -9.32 -2.22 -2.12
C TRP A 73 -10.66 -2.93 -2.18
N SER A 74 -11.03 -3.51 -1.07
CA SER A 74 -12.34 -4.11 -0.96
C SER A 74 -12.87 -3.89 0.45
N LEU A 75 -14.18 -3.89 0.56
CA LEU A 75 -14.83 -3.93 1.85
C LEU A 75 -14.88 -5.37 2.30
N GLY A 76 -14.49 -5.60 3.55
CA GLY A 76 -14.68 -6.92 4.10
C GLY A 76 -16.16 -7.22 4.22
N PRO A 77 -16.54 -8.48 4.15
CA PRO A 77 -17.93 -8.81 4.30
C PRO A 77 -18.42 -8.46 5.69
N PRO A 78 -19.70 -8.10 5.82
CA PRO A 78 -20.25 -7.89 7.15
C PRO A 78 -20.10 -9.15 7.97
N PHE A 79 -19.88 -8.97 9.23
CA PHE A 79 -19.80 -10.09 10.12
C PHE A 79 -21.18 -10.71 10.28
N ARG A 80 -21.25 -11.99 10.22
CA ARG A 80 -22.53 -12.67 10.37
C ARG A 80 -22.56 -13.53 11.58
#